data_650f48884c00beaa1eadda0026ed9766
#
_entry.id   650f48884c00beaa1eadda0026ed9766
#
_cell.length_a   1.000
_cell.length_b   1.000
_cell.length_c   1.000
_cell.angle_alpha   90.00
_cell.angle_beta   90.00
_cell.angle_gamma   90.00
#
_symmetry.space_group_name_H-M   'P 1'
#
loop_
_entity.id
_entity.type
_entity.pdbx_description
1 polymer ?
#
loop_
_entity_poly.entity_id
_entity_poly.type
_entity_poly.pdbx_seq_one_letter_code
_entity_poly.pdbx_strand_id
1 'polypeptide(L)'
;LSIAMALIGEPKILFLDEPTLGLDVLARSDLWDTIRALKGRMTIVLTTHYMEEAEELSDRVGVMRDGHLLALGTPAELKAQAGKEKFEDAFVAIVRGKAQ
;
A
#
# COMPACT_ATOMS: atom_id res chain seq x y z
N LEU A 1 13.55 2.59 10.90
CA LEU A 1 12.19 2.97 10.56
C LEU A 1 11.85 4.32 11.14
N SER A 2 11.59 5.27 10.31
CA SER A 2 11.18 6.57 10.80
C SER A 2 9.77 6.86 10.29
N ILE A 3 8.91 7.23 11.23
CA ILE A 3 7.57 7.69 10.91
C ILE A 3 7.60 9.19 11.12
N ALA A 4 7.51 9.93 10.03
CA ALA A 4 7.45 11.38 10.11
C ALA A 4 5.99 11.77 10.17
N MET A 5 5.56 12.28 11.31
CA MET A 5 4.18 12.74 11.47
C MET A 5 4.17 14.24 11.56
N ALA A 6 3.57 14.86 10.56
CA ALA A 6 3.30 16.29 10.63
C ALA A 6 1.80 16.45 10.76
N LEU A 7 1.31 16.44 11.98
CA LEU A 7 -0.12 16.59 12.25
C LEU A 7 -0.46 18.03 12.59
N ILE A 8 -0.02 18.92 11.71
CA ILE A 8 -0.24 20.34 11.92
C ILE A 8 -1.25 20.84 10.90
N GLY A 9 -2.41 21.27 11.37
CA GLY A 9 -3.41 21.87 10.51
C GLY A 9 -4.27 20.86 9.75
N GLU A 10 -5.03 21.37 8.82
CA GLU A 10 -5.96 20.60 7.98
C GLU A 10 -5.68 20.93 6.51
N PRO A 11 -5.83 19.99 5.56
CA PRO A 11 -6.06 18.58 5.78
C PRO A 11 -4.80 17.90 6.28
N LYS A 12 -4.97 16.74 6.89
CA LYS A 12 -3.85 16.00 7.43
C LYS A 12 -3.45 14.88 6.48
N ILE A 13 -2.17 14.85 6.17
CA ILE A 13 -1.60 13.81 5.32
C ILE A 13 -0.44 13.19 6.07
N LEU A 14 -0.45 11.87 6.15
CA LEU A 14 0.62 11.11 6.78
C LEU A 14 1.34 10.29 5.71
N PHE A 15 2.66 10.44 5.66
CA PHE A 15 3.49 9.65 4.75
C PHE A 15 4.23 8.58 5.53
N LEU A 16 4.07 7.33 5.13
CA LEU A 16 4.72 6.19 5.76
C LEU A 16 5.54 5.45 4.70
N ASP A 17 6.85 5.37 4.93
CA ASP A 17 7.75 4.69 4.01
C ASP A 17 8.14 3.34 4.62
N GLU A 18 7.60 2.26 4.05
CA GLU A 18 7.84 0.89 4.49
C GLU A 18 7.71 0.75 6.02
N PRO A 19 6.55 1.13 6.58
CA PRO A 19 6.43 1.27 8.03
C PRO A 19 6.59 -0.02 8.81
N THR A 20 6.37 -1.16 8.19
CA THR A 20 6.47 -2.46 8.90
C THR A 20 7.77 -3.19 8.62
N LEU A 21 8.71 -2.55 7.92
CA LEU A 21 9.98 -3.18 7.61
C LEU A 21 10.71 -3.54 8.90
N GLY A 22 11.10 -4.79 9.04
CA GLY A 22 11.84 -5.25 10.21
C GLY A 22 10.99 -5.59 11.43
N LEU A 23 9.68 -5.43 11.35
CA LEU A 23 8.80 -5.76 12.48
C LEU A 23 8.38 -7.22 12.46
N ASP A 24 8.20 -7.80 13.65
CA ASP A 24 7.65 -9.13 13.75
C ASP A 24 6.12 -9.09 13.52
N VAL A 25 5.51 -10.28 13.51
CA VAL A 25 4.08 -10.41 13.18
C VAL A 25 3.19 -9.61 14.12
N LEU A 26 3.47 -9.63 15.41
CA LEU A 26 2.62 -8.93 16.39
C LEU A 26 2.76 -7.42 16.26
N ALA A 27 3.99 -6.94 16.16
CA ALA A 27 4.24 -5.51 16.00
C ALA A 27 3.64 -5.00 14.69
N ARG A 28 3.74 -5.78 13.63
CA ARG A 28 3.14 -5.42 12.35
C ARG A 28 1.62 -5.32 12.46
N SER A 29 1.01 -6.30 13.11
CA SER A 29 -0.45 -6.31 13.29
C SER A 29 -0.92 -5.09 14.07
N ASP A 30 -0.19 -4.74 15.14
CA ASP A 30 -0.54 -3.57 15.94
C ASP A 30 -0.44 -2.28 15.12
N LEU A 31 0.61 -2.17 14.32
CA LEU A 31 0.79 -0.98 13.47
C LEU A 31 -0.30 -0.91 12.40
N TRP A 32 -0.66 -2.04 11.79
CA TRP A 32 -1.74 -2.08 10.83
C TRP A 32 -3.06 -1.60 11.43
N ASP A 33 -3.36 -2.04 12.66
CA ASP A 33 -4.58 -1.59 13.34
C ASP A 33 -4.55 -0.09 13.57
N THR A 34 -3.40 0.45 13.94
CA THR A 34 -3.23 1.89 14.12
C THR A 34 -3.47 2.64 12.81
N ILE A 35 -2.90 2.14 11.72
CA ILE A 35 -3.09 2.76 10.41
C ILE A 35 -4.56 2.74 10.01
N ARG A 36 -5.24 1.60 10.22
CA ARG A 36 -6.67 1.52 9.90
C ARG A 36 -7.50 2.51 10.70
N ALA A 37 -7.15 2.72 11.97
CA ALA A 37 -7.85 3.69 12.79
C ALA A 37 -7.64 5.12 12.29
N LEU A 38 -6.47 5.41 11.75
CA LEU A 38 -6.16 6.75 11.24
C LEU A 38 -6.79 7.05 9.89
N LYS A 39 -7.11 6.03 9.11
CA LYS A 39 -7.62 6.21 7.74
C LYS A 39 -8.89 7.04 7.69
N GLY A 40 -9.71 6.99 8.72
CA GLY A 40 -10.94 7.77 8.77
C GLY A 40 -10.72 9.24 9.12
N ARG A 41 -9.51 9.60 9.54
CA ARG A 41 -9.23 10.95 10.04
C ARG A 41 -8.28 11.72 9.14
N MET A 42 -7.54 11.03 8.30
CA MET A 42 -6.53 11.67 7.48
C MET A 42 -6.25 10.83 6.25
N THR A 43 -5.59 11.43 5.29
CA THR A 43 -5.10 10.72 4.12
C THR A 43 -3.74 10.11 4.45
N ILE A 44 -3.58 8.84 4.14
CA ILE A 44 -2.31 8.15 4.40
C ILE A 44 -1.73 7.70 3.07
N VAL A 45 -0.48 8.09 2.83
CA VAL A 45 0.29 7.63 1.68
C VAL A 45 1.33 6.66 2.19
N LEU A 46 1.24 5.42 1.73
CA LEU A 46 2.06 4.32 2.22
C LEU A 46 2.89 3.75 1.08
N THR A 47 4.20 3.58 1.30
CA THR A 47 5.03 2.83 0.37
C THR A 47 5.38 1.50 1.02
N THR A 48 5.38 0.42 0.25
CA THR A 48 5.68 -0.89 0.78
C THR A 48 6.08 -1.84 -0.33
N HIS A 49 6.90 -2.83 0.02
CA HIS A 49 7.22 -3.94 -0.85
C HIS A 49 6.42 -5.19 -0.47
N TYR A 50 5.63 -5.12 0.60
CA TYR A 50 4.84 -6.25 1.05
C TYR A 50 3.47 -6.20 0.40
N MET A 51 3.19 -7.14 -0.47
CA MET A 51 1.91 -7.17 -1.19
C MET A 51 0.74 -7.36 -0.27
N GLU A 52 0.92 -8.14 0.79
CA GLU A 52 -0.13 -8.32 1.78
C GLU A 52 -0.49 -7.00 2.45
N GLU A 53 0.51 -6.19 2.79
CA GLU A 53 0.28 -4.89 3.40
C GLU A 53 -0.46 -3.96 2.44
N ALA A 54 -0.04 -3.92 1.19
CA ALA A 54 -0.69 -3.08 0.20
C ALA A 54 -2.15 -3.48 0.01
N GLU A 55 -2.41 -4.78 -0.08
CA GLU A 55 -3.76 -5.27 -0.30
C GLU A 55 -4.67 -5.02 0.90
N GLU A 56 -4.14 -5.26 2.12
CA GLU A 56 -4.95 -5.18 3.34
C GLU A 56 -5.23 -3.75 3.78
N LEU A 57 -4.30 -2.84 3.59
CA LEU A 57 -4.42 -1.49 4.14
C LEU A 57 -4.88 -0.45 3.14
N SER A 58 -4.67 -0.68 1.86
CA SER A 58 -4.83 0.39 0.88
C SER A 58 -6.22 0.39 0.26
N ASP A 59 -6.77 1.59 0.11
CA ASP A 59 -8.00 1.75 -0.66
C ASP A 59 -7.67 1.75 -2.15
N ARG A 60 -6.52 2.34 -2.51
CA ARG A 60 -6.03 2.33 -3.89
C ARG A 60 -4.54 2.05 -3.86
N VAL A 61 -4.07 1.31 -4.84
CA VAL A 61 -2.67 0.92 -4.95
C VAL A 61 -2.12 1.41 -6.27
N GLY A 62 -0.95 2.05 -6.21
CA GLY A 62 -0.19 2.37 -7.41
C GLY A 62 1.00 1.42 -7.51
N VAL A 63 1.14 0.77 -8.65
CA VAL A 63 2.27 -0.11 -8.91
C VAL A 63 3.33 0.68 -9.67
N MET A 64 4.51 0.78 -9.10
CA MET A 64 5.58 1.57 -9.68
C MET A 64 6.81 0.74 -9.99
N ARG A 65 7.49 1.10 -11.05
CA ARG A 65 8.76 0.48 -11.43
C ARG A 65 9.61 1.51 -12.15
N ASP A 66 10.85 1.65 -11.70
CA ASP A 66 11.83 2.55 -12.33
C ASP A 66 11.29 3.97 -12.49
N GLY A 67 10.59 4.46 -11.47
CA GLY A 67 10.03 5.81 -11.49
C GLY A 67 8.77 5.98 -12.33
N HIS A 68 8.23 4.90 -12.86
CA HIS A 68 7.02 4.95 -13.68
C HIS A 68 5.85 4.28 -12.98
N LEU A 69 4.68 4.90 -13.10
CA LEU A 69 3.45 4.33 -12.59
C LEU A 69 2.89 3.36 -13.63
N LEU A 70 2.88 2.08 -13.30
CA LEU A 70 2.44 1.05 -14.23
C LEU A 70 0.94 0.78 -14.15
N ALA A 71 0.36 0.94 -12.98
CA ALA A 71 -1.07 0.69 -12.77
C ALA A 71 -1.52 1.42 -11.52
N LEU A 72 -2.80 1.77 -11.48
CA LEU A 72 -3.39 2.44 -10.34
C LEU A 72 -4.85 2.02 -10.22
N GLY A 73 -5.25 1.59 -9.03
CA GLY A 73 -6.62 1.18 -8.79
C GLY A 73 -6.78 0.50 -7.45
N THR A 74 -7.98 0.04 -7.17
CA THR A 74 -8.20 -0.77 -5.97
C THR A 74 -7.52 -2.13 -6.15
N PRO A 75 -7.23 -2.85 -5.06
CA PRO A 75 -6.69 -4.20 -5.21
C PRO A 75 -7.55 -5.09 -6.09
N ALA A 76 -8.87 -4.98 -5.98
CA ALA A 76 -9.78 -5.77 -6.80
C ALA A 76 -9.66 -5.41 -8.28
N GLU A 77 -9.54 -4.11 -8.57
CA GLU A 77 -9.38 -3.65 -9.95
C GLU A 77 -8.07 -4.15 -10.56
N LEU A 78 -7.00 -4.13 -9.78
CA LEU A 78 -5.71 -4.60 -10.28
C LEU A 78 -5.71 -6.11 -10.53
N LYS A 79 -6.38 -6.86 -9.66
CA LYS A 79 -6.52 -8.31 -9.88
C LYS A 79 -7.31 -8.59 -11.14
N ALA A 80 -8.38 -7.87 -11.36
CA ALA A 80 -9.21 -8.04 -12.56
C ALA A 80 -8.44 -7.66 -13.81
N GLN A 81 -7.71 -6.56 -13.76
CA GLN A 81 -6.90 -6.09 -14.89
C GLN A 81 -5.87 -7.13 -15.30
N ALA A 82 -5.22 -7.75 -14.32
CA ALA A 82 -4.18 -8.74 -14.58
C ALA A 82 -4.74 -10.14 -14.84
N GLY A 83 -6.03 -10.36 -14.60
CA GLY A 83 -6.63 -11.67 -14.76
C GLY A 83 -6.17 -12.67 -13.72
N LYS A 84 -5.90 -12.20 -12.51
CA LYS A 84 -5.39 -13.03 -11.41
C LYS A 84 -6.30 -12.95 -10.21
N GLU A 85 -6.37 -14.04 -9.44
CA GLU A 85 -7.18 -14.07 -8.25
C GLU A 85 -6.45 -13.56 -7.03
N LYS A 86 -5.11 -13.69 -7.02
CA LYS A 86 -4.29 -13.25 -5.89
C LYS A 86 -3.61 -11.94 -6.24
N PHE A 87 -3.61 -11.02 -5.28
CA PHE A 87 -3.01 -9.71 -5.51
C PHE A 87 -1.51 -9.80 -5.81
N GLU A 88 -0.80 -10.69 -5.12
CA GLU A 88 0.63 -10.87 -5.37
C GLU A 88 0.88 -11.29 -6.82
N ASP A 89 0.07 -12.21 -7.34
CA ASP A 89 0.20 -12.66 -8.73
C ASP A 89 -0.13 -11.53 -9.70
N ALA A 90 -1.13 -10.72 -9.36
CA ALA A 90 -1.49 -9.56 -10.17
C ALA A 90 -0.32 -8.57 -10.22
N PHE A 91 0.30 -8.33 -9.08
CA PHE A 91 1.45 -7.42 -9.01
C PHE A 91 2.58 -7.91 -9.92
N VAL A 92 2.92 -9.19 -9.83
CA VAL A 92 3.99 -9.76 -10.65
C VAL A 92 3.68 -9.62 -12.13
N ALA A 93 2.43 -9.90 -12.52
CA ALA A 93 2.02 -9.79 -13.92
C ALA A 93 2.14 -8.36 -14.43
N ILE A 94 1.71 -7.39 -13.62
CA ILE A 94 1.78 -5.98 -14.00
C ILE A 94 3.23 -5.53 -14.15
N VAL A 95 4.08 -5.88 -13.18
CA VAL A 95 5.49 -5.48 -13.22
C VAL A 95 6.21 -6.11 -14.41
N ARG A 96 5.85 -7.32 -14.78
CA ARG A 96 6.46 -8.00 -15.93
C ARG A 96 5.86 -7.58 -17.26
N GLY A 97 4.83 -6.72 -17.25
CA GLY A 97 4.17 -6.29 -18.46
C GLY A 97 3.29 -7.35 -19.11
N LYS A 98 2.83 -8.33 -18.34
CA LYS A 98 1.99 -9.40 -18.86
C LYS A 98 0.50 -9.17 -18.62
N ALA A 99 0.17 -8.12 -17.90
CA ALA A 99 -1.21 -7.75 -17.68
C ALA A 99 -1.72 -7.02 -18.91
N GLN A 100 -2.80 -7.46 -19.46
CA GLN A 100 -3.40 -6.87 -20.64
C GLN A 100 -4.86 -6.58 -20.40
#